data_ef0704c7ef4645c4464c2a5a3900df35
#
_entry.id   ef0704c7ef4645c4464c2a5a3900df35
#
_cell.length_a   1.000
_cell.length_b   1.000
_cell.length_c   1.000
_cell.angle_alpha   90.00
_cell.angle_beta   90.00
_cell.angle_gamma   90.00
#
_symmetry.space_group_name_H-M   'P 1'
#
loop_
_entity.id
_entity.type
_entity.pdbx_description
1 polymer ?
#
loop_
_entity_poly.entity_id
_entity_poly.type
_entity_poly.pdbx_seq_one_letter_code
_entity_poly.pdbx_strand_id
1 'polypeptide(L)'
;MKRGFLGLGGILLGLFVLLFAYQTFSSYEFKGYVLQEPVKAPEVMLRSVEGPVRFADFQKKYTLLYIGYTSCPDVCPTSLANLKLALAELTPQEAAQVQVIFISVDPARDTSEALGRYVKMFRQDFIGATGTREEIDWIVNAFGARYTIEPPDENGQYSVSHSAFTMVLDRDGYYVMNWEHGMSPTDIAQDLKYLIKHGIPVSAQILAGPTYTPVVCAVTLVPAHVKNGQWLYEHHCAQCHGLDMSGNPQWQVELADGSRLAPPLNGTGAAWKYSPTELLSIVKEGRNLDKPIHMPAFKSRISDWEIEFILSYVQSTWDVNQLNYQHGFMTLTPQPTSTPAAPLAPIITSTPVP
;
A
#
# COMPACT_ATOMS: atom_id res chain seq x y z
N MET A 1 47.26 7.93 54.00
CA MET A 1 46.20 8.65 53.22
C MET A 1 46.25 8.41 51.69
N LYS A 2 46.68 7.27 51.13
CA LYS A 2 46.75 7.00 49.68
C LYS A 2 45.78 5.99 49.17
N ARG A 3 44.96 5.36 50.03
CA ARG A 3 43.99 4.31 49.60
C ARG A 3 42.60 4.84 49.22
N GLY A 4 42.26 6.08 49.54
CA GLY A 4 40.93 6.64 49.22
C GLY A 4 40.77 7.19 47.80
N PHE A 5 41.84 7.58 47.12
CA PHE A 5 41.77 8.19 45.77
C PHE A 5 41.57 7.17 44.64
N LEU A 6 42.01 5.91 44.82
CA LEU A 6 41.82 4.87 43.83
C LEU A 6 40.35 4.39 43.74
N GLY A 7 39.60 4.45 44.85
CA GLY A 7 38.19 4.05 44.86
C GLY A 7 37.26 5.05 44.13
N LEU A 8 37.53 6.36 44.33
CA LEU A 8 36.69 7.39 43.71
C LEU A 8 36.86 7.46 42.19
N GLY A 9 38.11 7.31 41.69
CA GLY A 9 38.41 7.26 40.26
C GLY A 9 37.77 6.05 39.55
N GLY A 10 37.75 4.88 40.22
CA GLY A 10 37.10 3.69 39.68
C GLY A 10 35.56 3.82 39.57
N ILE A 11 34.94 4.45 40.56
CA ILE A 11 33.50 4.71 40.58
C ILE A 11 33.11 5.71 39.47
N LEU A 12 33.89 6.80 39.31
CA LEU A 12 33.62 7.79 38.26
C LEU A 12 33.83 7.21 36.86
N LEU A 13 34.86 6.38 36.66
CA LEU A 13 35.07 5.68 35.39
C LEU A 13 33.94 4.70 35.11
N GLY A 14 33.47 3.93 36.11
CA GLY A 14 32.33 3.02 35.99
C GLY A 14 31.02 3.75 35.63
N LEU A 15 30.75 4.88 36.29
CA LEU A 15 29.60 5.73 35.97
C LEU A 15 29.69 6.32 34.55
N PHE A 16 30.89 6.76 34.16
CA PHE A 16 31.10 7.26 32.78
C PHE A 16 30.88 6.18 31.73
N VAL A 17 31.39 4.97 31.95
CA VAL A 17 31.17 3.83 31.06
C VAL A 17 29.69 3.43 31.01
N LEU A 18 29.01 3.44 32.16
CA LEU A 18 27.55 3.15 32.20
C LEU A 18 26.72 4.22 31.51
N LEU A 19 27.04 5.50 31.71
CA LEU A 19 26.39 6.61 31.02
C LEU A 19 26.67 6.58 29.51
N PHE A 20 27.90 6.28 29.12
CA PHE A 20 28.28 6.13 27.72
C PHE A 20 27.58 4.93 27.08
N ALA A 21 27.55 3.79 27.79
CA ALA A 21 26.79 2.61 27.33
C ALA A 21 25.27 2.91 27.24
N TYR A 22 24.69 3.58 28.21
CA TYR A 22 23.32 4.00 28.21
C TYR A 22 23.00 4.93 27.00
N GLN A 23 23.85 5.90 26.71
CA GLN A 23 23.70 6.78 25.54
C GLN A 23 23.88 6.04 24.21
N THR A 24 24.75 5.02 24.14
CA THR A 24 24.97 4.23 22.92
C THR A 24 23.91 3.15 22.70
N PHE A 25 23.24 2.67 23.76
CA PHE A 25 22.20 1.66 23.70
C PHE A 25 20.77 2.22 23.74
N SER A 26 20.60 3.53 23.91
CA SER A 26 19.29 4.18 23.78
C SER A 26 18.87 4.13 22.31
N SER A 27 18.04 3.14 21.97
CA SER A 27 17.43 3.08 20.65
C SER A 27 16.51 4.28 20.47
N TYR A 28 16.71 5.05 19.39
CA TYR A 28 15.77 6.13 19.02
C TYR A 28 14.39 5.52 18.74
N GLU A 29 13.38 6.10 19.34
CA GLU A 29 11.99 5.72 19.08
C GLU A 29 11.38 6.72 18.09
N PHE A 30 11.09 6.25 16.88
CA PHE A 30 10.45 7.07 15.87
C PHE A 30 9.04 7.49 16.33
N LYS A 31 8.66 8.70 16.00
CA LYS A 31 7.32 9.23 16.27
C LYS A 31 6.34 8.78 15.19
N GLY A 32 6.83 8.59 13.98
CA GLY A 32 6.08 7.99 12.88
C GLY A 32 6.06 6.46 12.94
N TYR A 33 5.17 5.87 12.17
CA TYR A 33 5.07 4.42 12.02
C TYR A 33 6.12 3.93 11.03
N VAL A 34 7.07 3.11 11.50
CA VAL A 34 8.09 2.46 10.66
C VAL A 34 7.52 1.19 10.07
N LEU A 35 7.61 1.02 8.76
CA LEU A 35 7.13 -0.18 8.06
C LEU A 35 8.03 -1.36 8.40
N GLN A 36 7.43 -2.51 8.66
CA GLN A 36 8.17 -3.76 8.86
C GLN A 36 8.82 -4.23 7.56
N GLU A 37 8.15 -4.02 6.45
CA GLU A 37 8.61 -4.36 5.10
C GLU A 37 8.59 -3.11 4.22
N PRO A 38 9.76 -2.54 3.89
CA PRO A 38 9.85 -1.40 2.99
C PRO A 38 9.33 -1.73 1.58
N VAL A 39 8.61 -0.81 0.97
CA VAL A 39 8.01 -0.97 -0.36
C VAL A 39 8.77 -0.13 -1.37
N LYS A 40 9.26 -0.74 -2.45
CA LYS A 40 9.92 0.02 -3.53
C LYS A 40 8.94 0.95 -4.22
N ALA A 41 9.31 2.22 -4.37
CA ALA A 41 8.52 3.17 -5.12
C ALA A 41 8.33 2.71 -6.57
N PRO A 42 7.11 2.80 -7.13
CA PRO A 42 6.82 2.36 -8.49
C PRO A 42 7.54 3.24 -9.53
N GLU A 43 7.92 2.64 -10.65
CA GLU A 43 8.46 3.37 -11.78
C GLU A 43 7.32 4.02 -12.57
N VAL A 44 7.02 5.25 -12.24
CA VAL A 44 5.99 6.06 -12.88
C VAL A 44 6.54 7.45 -13.20
N MET A 45 6.04 8.06 -14.25
CA MET A 45 6.42 9.41 -14.65
C MET A 45 5.23 10.35 -14.50
N LEU A 46 5.27 11.18 -13.47
CA LEU A 46 4.27 12.22 -13.22
C LEU A 46 4.63 13.51 -13.96
N ARG A 47 3.66 14.41 -14.04
CA ARG A 47 3.81 15.75 -14.62
C ARG A 47 3.81 16.80 -13.52
N SER A 48 4.76 17.73 -13.58
CA SER A 48 4.81 18.94 -12.77
C SER A 48 5.02 20.17 -13.66
N VAL A 49 4.93 21.36 -13.08
CA VAL A 49 5.22 22.62 -13.79
C VAL A 49 6.72 22.74 -14.10
N GLU A 50 7.59 22.08 -13.35
CA GLU A 50 9.04 22.02 -13.57
C GLU A 50 9.43 20.97 -14.61
N GLY A 51 8.50 20.14 -15.07
CA GLY A 51 8.73 19.05 -16.00
C GLY A 51 8.35 17.68 -15.43
N PRO A 52 8.78 16.59 -16.08
CA PRO A 52 8.49 15.24 -15.64
C PRO A 52 9.13 14.95 -14.27
N VAL A 53 8.43 14.18 -13.42
CA VAL A 53 8.85 13.80 -12.07
C VAL A 53 8.81 12.29 -11.94
N ARG A 54 9.94 11.69 -11.61
CA ARG A 54 10.06 10.26 -11.27
C ARG A 54 10.65 10.12 -9.87
N PHE A 55 10.24 9.13 -9.11
CA PHE A 55 10.83 8.89 -7.79
C PHE A 55 12.34 8.62 -7.85
N ALA A 56 12.81 8.00 -8.93
CA ALA A 56 14.22 7.76 -9.17
C ALA A 56 15.07 9.05 -9.27
N ASP A 57 14.47 10.18 -9.63
CA ASP A 57 15.19 11.47 -9.75
C ASP A 57 15.58 12.04 -8.37
N PHE A 58 14.99 11.52 -7.29
CA PHE A 58 15.24 11.96 -5.90
C PHE A 58 16.05 10.96 -5.09
N GLN A 59 16.63 9.94 -5.71
CA GLN A 59 17.57 9.04 -5.03
C GLN A 59 18.69 9.85 -4.38
N LYS A 60 19.15 9.42 -3.20
CA LYS A 60 20.06 10.09 -2.27
C LYS A 60 19.42 11.18 -1.39
N LYS A 61 18.12 11.46 -1.56
CA LYS A 61 17.32 12.29 -0.65
C LYS A 61 16.25 11.45 0.03
N TYR A 62 15.80 11.89 1.18
CA TYR A 62 14.53 11.44 1.74
C TYR A 62 13.41 12.15 0.99
N THR A 63 12.47 11.39 0.43
CA THR A 63 11.34 11.97 -0.29
C THR A 63 10.08 11.84 0.54
N LEU A 64 9.46 12.97 0.85
CA LEU A 64 8.21 13.04 1.59
C LEU A 64 7.07 13.16 0.59
N LEU A 65 6.26 12.10 0.48
CA LEU A 65 5.12 12.06 -0.42
C LEU A 65 3.85 12.35 0.35
N TYR A 66 3.06 13.28 -0.14
CA TYR A 66 1.72 13.54 0.36
C TYR A 66 0.71 13.42 -0.78
N ILE A 67 -0.29 12.58 -0.61
CA ILE A 67 -1.38 12.37 -1.58
C ILE A 67 -2.55 13.25 -1.17
N GLY A 68 -3.09 14.04 -2.10
CA GLY A 68 -4.18 14.95 -1.82
C GLY A 68 -4.75 15.62 -3.06
N TYR A 69 -5.35 16.79 -2.91
CA TYR A 69 -5.86 17.63 -3.99
C TYR A 69 -5.92 19.10 -3.58
N THR A 70 -5.83 20.04 -4.54
CA THR A 70 -5.69 21.46 -4.21
C THR A 70 -6.93 22.08 -3.58
N SER A 71 -8.13 21.55 -3.88
CA SER A 71 -9.40 22.02 -3.34
C SER A 71 -9.76 21.42 -1.98
N CYS A 72 -8.83 20.71 -1.33
CA CYS A 72 -9.02 20.19 0.03
C CYS A 72 -9.03 21.38 1.02
N PRO A 73 -10.11 21.53 1.85
CA PRO A 73 -10.27 22.73 2.65
C PRO A 73 -9.39 22.78 3.90
N ASP A 74 -8.90 21.63 4.41
CA ASP A 74 -8.29 21.56 5.73
C ASP A 74 -7.06 20.63 5.78
N VAL A 75 -7.24 19.34 5.55
CA VAL A 75 -6.23 18.31 5.85
C VAL A 75 -4.95 18.49 5.01
N CYS A 76 -5.08 18.74 3.71
CA CYS A 76 -3.93 18.91 2.82
C CYS A 76 -3.11 20.17 3.15
N PRO A 77 -3.72 21.39 3.27
CA PRO A 77 -2.93 22.57 3.59
C PRO A 77 -2.30 22.49 4.99
N THR A 78 -2.97 21.90 5.97
CA THR A 78 -2.42 21.70 7.32
C THR A 78 -1.20 20.78 7.29
N SER A 79 -1.26 19.67 6.56
CA SER A 79 -0.14 18.73 6.43
C SER A 79 1.06 19.37 5.74
N LEU A 80 0.86 20.09 4.63
CA LEU A 80 1.95 20.79 3.94
C LEU A 80 2.56 21.92 4.79
N ALA A 81 1.75 22.62 5.60
CA ALA A 81 2.23 23.61 6.54
C ALA A 81 3.09 22.96 7.64
N ASN A 82 2.68 21.81 8.17
CA ASN A 82 3.48 21.08 9.16
C ASN A 82 4.82 20.59 8.56
N LEU A 83 4.84 20.10 7.33
CA LEU A 83 6.08 19.74 6.64
C LEU A 83 7.00 20.95 6.44
N LYS A 84 6.44 22.11 6.05
CA LYS A 84 7.21 23.37 5.94
C LYS A 84 7.85 23.73 7.28
N LEU A 85 7.09 23.67 8.37
CA LEU A 85 7.57 24.02 9.71
C LEU A 85 8.64 23.03 10.18
N ALA A 86 8.43 21.72 9.96
CA ALA A 86 9.41 20.68 10.28
C ALA A 86 10.73 20.90 9.53
N LEU A 87 10.69 21.21 8.25
CA LEU A 87 11.89 21.51 7.46
C LEU A 87 12.58 22.80 7.89
N ALA A 88 11.86 23.76 8.49
CA ALA A 88 12.46 24.98 9.05
C ALA A 88 13.23 24.72 10.35
N GLU A 89 12.99 23.60 11.05
CA GLU A 89 13.77 23.17 12.22
C GLU A 89 15.08 22.44 11.87
N LEU A 90 15.27 22.11 10.57
CA LEU A 90 16.50 21.50 10.07
C LEU A 90 17.54 22.55 9.73
N THR A 91 18.82 22.19 9.80
CA THR A 91 19.87 23.01 9.19
C THR A 91 19.71 23.04 7.68
N PRO A 92 20.25 24.06 6.97
CA PRO A 92 20.20 24.11 5.51
C PRO A 92 20.77 22.85 4.84
N GLN A 93 21.81 22.27 5.43
CA GLN A 93 22.45 21.05 4.93
C GLN A 93 21.56 19.80 5.10
N GLU A 94 20.83 19.72 6.19
CA GLU A 94 19.85 18.65 6.43
C GLU A 94 18.63 18.82 5.52
N ALA A 95 18.06 20.03 5.45
CA ALA A 95 16.91 20.31 4.61
C ALA A 95 17.18 20.04 3.11
N ALA A 96 18.40 20.25 2.63
CA ALA A 96 18.81 19.94 1.27
C ALA A 96 18.76 18.42 0.94
N GLN A 97 18.76 17.57 1.96
CA GLN A 97 18.66 16.11 1.82
C GLN A 97 17.21 15.62 1.82
N VAL A 98 16.23 16.51 1.84
CA VAL A 98 14.81 16.19 1.86
C VAL A 98 14.13 16.80 0.65
N GLN A 99 13.19 16.08 0.05
CA GLN A 99 12.32 16.59 -1.02
C GLN A 99 10.86 16.31 -0.64
N VAL A 100 10.01 17.31 -0.74
CA VAL A 100 8.55 17.13 -0.58
C VAL A 100 7.90 17.11 -1.96
N ILE A 101 7.07 16.09 -2.19
CA ILE A 101 6.27 15.94 -3.41
C ILE A 101 4.81 15.78 -2.99
N PHE A 102 3.97 16.70 -3.46
CA PHE A 102 2.53 16.62 -3.34
C PHE A 102 1.96 16.01 -4.62
N ILE A 103 1.27 14.87 -4.50
CA ILE A 103 0.67 14.17 -5.63
C ILE A 103 -0.83 14.39 -5.59
N SER A 104 -1.39 15.02 -6.63
CA SER A 104 -2.82 15.18 -6.73
C SER A 104 -3.49 13.93 -7.27
N VAL A 105 -4.56 13.51 -6.57
CA VAL A 105 -5.48 12.45 -7.00
C VAL A 105 -6.68 12.98 -7.79
N ASP A 106 -6.66 14.27 -8.12
CA ASP A 106 -7.74 14.92 -8.88
C ASP A 106 -7.22 15.60 -10.16
N PRO A 107 -6.72 14.84 -11.13
CA PRO A 107 -6.16 15.40 -12.36
C PRO A 107 -7.19 16.16 -13.21
N ALA A 108 -8.48 16.04 -12.91
CA ALA A 108 -9.53 16.77 -13.62
C ALA A 108 -9.55 18.25 -13.23
N ARG A 109 -9.25 18.59 -11.97
CA ARG A 109 -9.20 19.98 -11.47
C ARG A 109 -7.79 20.50 -11.29
N ASP A 110 -6.83 19.62 -10.98
CA ASP A 110 -5.48 19.97 -10.59
C ASP A 110 -4.50 19.87 -11.76
N THR A 111 -4.35 20.95 -12.54
CA THR A 111 -3.32 21.01 -13.58
C THR A 111 -1.92 21.16 -12.96
N SER A 112 -0.86 20.85 -13.72
CA SER A 112 0.53 21.04 -13.27
C SER A 112 0.80 22.48 -12.81
N GLU A 113 0.23 23.47 -13.49
CA GLU A 113 0.38 24.89 -13.14
C GLU A 113 -0.35 25.25 -11.85
N ALA A 114 -1.57 24.70 -11.63
CA ALA A 114 -2.34 24.91 -10.41
C ALA A 114 -1.59 24.30 -9.21
N LEU A 115 -1.11 23.07 -9.36
CA LEU A 115 -0.31 22.38 -8.35
C LEU A 115 0.99 23.11 -8.04
N GLY A 116 1.72 23.55 -9.07
CA GLY A 116 2.94 24.34 -8.87
C GLY A 116 2.68 25.60 -8.04
N ARG A 117 1.63 26.37 -8.36
CA ARG A 117 1.26 27.54 -7.56
C ARG A 117 0.87 27.17 -6.13
N TYR A 118 0.09 26.11 -5.96
CA TYR A 118 -0.40 25.67 -4.66
C TYR A 118 0.75 25.28 -3.73
N VAL A 119 1.67 24.40 -4.14
CA VAL A 119 2.74 23.96 -3.26
C VAL A 119 3.77 25.06 -2.96
N LYS A 120 4.00 26.01 -3.90
CA LYS A 120 4.90 27.14 -3.71
C LYS A 120 4.39 28.15 -2.64
N MET A 121 3.11 28.15 -2.28
CA MET A 121 2.60 28.91 -1.14
C MET A 121 3.18 28.41 0.20
N PHE A 122 3.55 27.15 0.28
CA PHE A 122 4.17 26.58 1.47
C PHE A 122 5.69 26.75 1.44
N ARG A 123 6.35 26.25 0.39
CA ARG A 123 7.80 26.34 0.26
C ARG A 123 8.22 26.25 -1.21
N GLN A 124 9.23 27.03 -1.61
CA GLN A 124 9.62 27.17 -3.02
C GLN A 124 10.19 25.90 -3.64
N ASP A 125 10.75 25.00 -2.85
CA ASP A 125 11.31 23.71 -3.29
C ASP A 125 10.33 22.54 -3.21
N PHE A 126 9.07 22.76 -2.80
CA PHE A 126 8.04 21.74 -2.87
C PHE A 126 7.61 21.51 -4.33
N ILE A 127 7.41 20.27 -4.69
CA ILE A 127 6.97 19.87 -6.03
C ILE A 127 5.51 19.41 -5.95
N GLY A 128 4.68 19.98 -6.82
CA GLY A 128 3.32 19.51 -7.06
C GLY A 128 3.27 18.71 -8.35
N ALA A 129 2.80 17.48 -8.30
CA ALA A 129 2.76 16.58 -9.44
C ALA A 129 1.41 15.90 -9.59
N THR A 130 1.05 15.55 -10.82
CA THR A 130 -0.15 14.78 -11.15
C THR A 130 0.14 13.86 -12.33
N GLY A 131 -0.77 12.96 -12.65
CA GLY A 131 -0.64 12.01 -13.73
C GLY A 131 -1.96 11.77 -14.47
N THR A 132 -2.01 10.73 -15.28
CA THR A 132 -3.27 10.14 -15.72
C THR A 132 -3.92 9.43 -14.53
N ARG A 133 -5.19 9.09 -14.65
CA ARG A 133 -5.90 8.34 -13.61
C ARG A 133 -5.17 7.03 -13.29
N GLU A 134 -4.74 6.33 -14.31
CA GLU A 134 -4.06 5.03 -14.20
C GLU A 134 -2.70 5.16 -13.49
N GLU A 135 -1.93 6.23 -13.78
CA GLU A 135 -0.65 6.51 -13.12
C GLU A 135 -0.84 6.83 -11.63
N ILE A 136 -1.89 7.60 -11.31
CA ILE A 136 -2.25 7.96 -9.93
C ILE A 136 -2.72 6.72 -9.18
N ASP A 137 -3.62 5.92 -9.76
CA ASP A 137 -4.13 4.69 -9.15
C ASP A 137 -3.00 3.70 -8.88
N TRP A 138 -2.03 3.60 -9.80
CA TRP A 138 -0.85 2.78 -9.58
C TRP A 138 -0.05 3.23 -8.35
N ILE A 139 0.26 4.54 -8.24
CA ILE A 139 1.01 5.07 -7.09
C ILE A 139 0.25 4.84 -5.78
N VAL A 140 -1.04 5.17 -5.77
CA VAL A 140 -1.89 5.04 -4.59
C VAL A 140 -1.92 3.59 -4.12
N ASN A 141 -2.15 2.64 -5.05
CA ASN A 141 -2.17 1.22 -4.74
C ASN A 141 -0.80 0.69 -4.30
N ALA A 142 0.29 1.07 -4.98
CA ALA A 142 1.65 0.62 -4.65
C ALA A 142 2.05 0.99 -3.21
N PHE A 143 1.58 2.13 -2.71
CA PHE A 143 1.86 2.58 -1.35
C PHE A 143 0.77 2.21 -0.32
N GLY A 144 -0.25 1.45 -0.73
CA GLY A 144 -1.36 1.08 0.16
C GLY A 144 -2.23 2.26 0.60
N ALA A 145 -2.14 3.39 -0.12
CA ALA A 145 -3.00 4.54 0.09
C ALA A 145 -4.35 4.35 -0.62
N ARG A 146 -5.30 5.22 -0.34
CA ARG A 146 -6.65 5.18 -0.94
C ARG A 146 -7.17 6.59 -1.18
N TYR A 147 -8.04 6.72 -2.17
CA TYR A 147 -8.87 7.90 -2.35
C TYR A 147 -10.20 7.52 -3.00
N THR A 148 -11.20 8.36 -2.79
CA THR A 148 -12.53 8.24 -3.40
C THR A 148 -13.00 9.62 -3.82
N ILE A 149 -13.44 9.75 -5.05
CA ILE A 149 -14.09 10.99 -5.54
C ILE A 149 -15.57 10.86 -5.24
N GLU A 150 -16.06 11.73 -4.38
CA GLU A 150 -17.48 11.76 -4.03
C GLU A 150 -18.32 12.25 -5.22
N PRO A 151 -19.58 11.82 -5.32
CA PRO A 151 -20.47 12.35 -6.34
C PRO A 151 -20.59 13.87 -6.23
N PRO A 152 -20.66 14.60 -7.36
CA PRO A 152 -20.84 16.04 -7.34
C PRO A 152 -22.22 16.42 -6.74
N ASP A 153 -22.24 17.54 -6.02
CA ASP A 153 -23.46 18.15 -5.51
C ASP A 153 -24.28 18.82 -6.64
N GLU A 154 -25.39 19.45 -6.27
CA GLU A 154 -26.29 20.16 -7.21
C GLU A 154 -25.59 21.30 -7.99
N ASN A 155 -24.48 21.80 -7.49
CA ASN A 155 -23.65 22.86 -8.10
C ASN A 155 -22.48 22.30 -8.91
N GLY A 156 -22.36 20.96 -9.02
CA GLY A 156 -21.24 20.28 -9.67
C GLY A 156 -19.95 20.27 -8.84
N GLN A 157 -20.02 20.62 -7.53
CA GLN A 157 -18.87 20.57 -6.63
C GLN A 157 -18.77 19.17 -6.02
N TYR A 158 -17.55 18.64 -5.90
CA TYR A 158 -17.29 17.36 -5.27
C TYR A 158 -16.07 17.42 -4.34
N SER A 159 -16.09 16.60 -3.32
CA SER A 159 -14.96 16.35 -2.44
C SER A 159 -14.21 15.08 -2.84
N VAL A 160 -13.00 14.94 -2.31
CA VAL A 160 -12.20 13.71 -2.45
C VAL A 160 -11.78 13.27 -1.06
N SER A 161 -12.26 12.10 -0.65
CA SER A 161 -11.75 11.40 0.52
C SER A 161 -10.42 10.74 0.15
N HIS A 162 -9.39 10.88 0.98
CA HIS A 162 -8.08 10.29 0.70
C HIS A 162 -7.32 9.93 1.99
N SER A 163 -6.33 9.05 1.87
CA SER A 163 -5.40 8.75 2.95
C SER A 163 -4.63 9.99 3.36
N ALA A 164 -4.67 10.34 4.64
CA ALA A 164 -4.15 11.59 5.16
C ALA A 164 -2.84 11.40 5.96
N PHE A 165 -1.90 10.65 5.43
CA PHE A 165 -0.57 10.47 6.01
C PHE A 165 0.52 10.90 5.04
N THR A 166 1.66 11.32 5.58
CA THR A 166 2.87 11.61 4.81
C THR A 166 3.73 10.37 4.76
N MET A 167 4.01 9.88 3.56
CA MET A 167 4.91 8.76 3.32
C MET A 167 6.34 9.23 3.22
N VAL A 168 7.28 8.49 3.80
CA VAL A 168 8.71 8.76 3.74
C VAL A 168 9.39 7.70 2.90
N LEU A 169 9.97 8.12 1.78
CA LEU A 169 10.85 7.29 0.99
C LEU A 169 12.29 7.55 1.42
N ASP A 170 13.06 6.48 1.57
CA ASP A 170 14.49 6.56 1.86
C ASP A 170 15.32 6.98 0.63
N ARG A 171 16.64 7.05 0.81
CA ARG A 171 17.60 7.46 -0.23
C ARG A 171 17.71 6.49 -1.41
N ASP A 172 17.23 5.27 -1.24
CA ASP A 172 17.18 4.23 -2.26
C ASP A 172 15.80 4.12 -2.92
N GLY A 173 14.84 4.97 -2.49
CA GLY A 173 13.49 5.06 -3.00
C GLY A 173 12.56 3.96 -2.48
N TYR A 174 12.79 3.50 -1.25
CA TYR A 174 11.85 2.62 -0.55
C TYR A 174 10.98 3.41 0.41
N TYR A 175 9.67 3.18 0.38
CA TYR A 175 8.74 3.66 1.39
C TYR A 175 8.99 2.89 2.69
N VAL A 176 9.42 3.60 3.71
CA VAL A 176 10.00 3.03 4.93
C VAL A 176 9.25 3.42 6.19
N MET A 177 8.52 4.54 6.18
CA MET A 177 7.68 4.96 7.29
C MET A 177 6.63 5.99 6.86
N ASN A 178 5.65 6.23 7.72
CA ASN A 178 4.69 7.31 7.54
C ASN A 178 4.47 8.13 8.81
N TRP A 179 4.01 9.35 8.62
CA TRP A 179 3.50 10.22 9.67
C TRP A 179 2.01 10.45 9.46
N GLU A 180 1.23 10.19 10.49
CA GLU A 180 -0.21 10.44 10.45
C GLU A 180 -0.52 11.94 10.37
N HIS A 181 -1.71 12.25 9.87
CA HIS A 181 -2.21 13.63 9.89
C HIS A 181 -2.26 14.14 11.35
N GLY A 182 -1.83 15.40 11.53
CA GLY A 182 -1.80 16.03 12.86
C GLY A 182 -0.51 15.81 13.65
N MET A 183 0.46 15.02 13.14
CA MET A 183 1.76 14.94 13.78
C MET A 183 2.42 16.31 13.87
N SER A 184 3.05 16.61 15.02
CA SER A 184 3.66 17.91 15.23
C SER A 184 4.87 18.15 14.31
N PRO A 185 5.12 19.39 13.86
CA PRO A 185 6.32 19.70 13.07
C PRO A 185 7.62 19.29 13.77
N THR A 186 7.69 19.46 15.08
CA THR A 186 8.88 19.11 15.88
C THR A 186 9.12 17.61 15.89
N ASP A 187 8.09 16.78 16.01
CA ASP A 187 8.22 15.31 15.95
C ASP A 187 8.71 14.87 14.56
N ILE A 188 8.13 15.43 13.49
CA ILE A 188 8.57 15.20 12.12
C ILE A 188 10.05 15.59 11.95
N ALA A 189 10.45 16.75 12.48
CA ALA A 189 11.83 17.24 12.39
C ALA A 189 12.80 16.35 13.17
N GLN A 190 12.40 15.83 14.32
CA GLN A 190 13.22 14.89 15.11
C GLN A 190 13.46 13.59 14.35
N ASP A 191 12.39 13.01 13.78
CA ASP A 191 12.49 11.81 12.95
C ASP A 191 13.40 12.05 11.74
N LEU A 192 13.22 13.17 11.02
CA LEU A 192 14.09 13.53 9.89
C LEU A 192 15.55 13.69 10.26
N LYS A 193 15.86 14.38 11.36
CA LYS A 193 17.25 14.53 11.86
C LYS A 193 17.87 13.17 12.12
N TYR A 194 17.11 12.27 12.77
CA TYR A 194 17.59 10.92 13.02
C TYR A 194 17.81 10.14 11.71
N LEU A 195 16.84 10.16 10.80
CA LEU A 195 16.92 9.50 9.48
C LEU A 195 18.12 10.00 8.67
N ILE A 196 18.32 11.32 8.61
CA ILE A 196 19.42 11.94 7.86
C ILE A 196 20.77 11.48 8.39
N LYS A 197 20.91 11.38 9.72
CA LYS A 197 22.16 11.04 10.38
C LYS A 197 22.44 9.54 10.44
N HIS A 198 21.42 8.73 10.65
CA HIS A 198 21.57 7.30 11.00
C HIS A 198 20.92 6.35 9.99
N GLY A 199 20.00 6.84 9.15
CA GLY A 199 19.14 5.99 8.36
C GLY A 199 18.04 5.33 9.20
N ILE A 200 17.25 4.47 8.58
CA ILE A 200 16.36 3.56 9.30
C ILE A 200 17.21 2.40 9.82
N PRO A 201 17.09 2.04 11.10
CA PRO A 201 17.73 0.84 11.61
C PRO A 201 17.11 -0.38 10.92
N VAL A 202 17.80 -0.87 9.92
CA VAL A 202 17.43 -2.12 9.27
C VAL A 202 17.72 -3.22 10.28
N SER A 203 16.72 -3.92 10.80
CA SER A 203 16.96 -5.10 11.61
C SER A 203 17.83 -6.07 10.79
N ALA A 204 18.81 -6.71 11.43
CA ALA A 204 19.73 -7.64 10.76
C ALA A 204 19.02 -8.75 9.95
N GLN A 205 17.73 -8.99 10.21
CA GLN A 205 16.86 -9.88 9.47
C GLN A 205 16.53 -9.39 8.04
N ILE A 206 16.49 -8.08 7.81
CA ILE A 206 16.24 -7.53 6.46
C ILE A 206 17.53 -7.64 5.62
N LEU A 207 18.71 -7.51 6.23
CA LEU A 207 20.01 -7.66 5.53
C LEU A 207 20.39 -9.11 5.24
N ALA A 208 19.82 -10.08 5.96
CA ALA A 208 20.03 -11.52 5.79
C ALA A 208 18.91 -12.19 4.99
N GLY A 209 17.97 -11.41 4.46
CA GLY A 209 16.89 -11.91 3.62
C GLY A 209 17.42 -12.58 2.36
N PRO A 210 16.76 -13.63 1.85
CA PRO A 210 17.16 -14.30 0.63
C PRO A 210 17.30 -13.26 -0.50
N THR A 211 18.31 -13.48 -1.36
CA THR A 211 18.49 -12.74 -2.61
C THR A 211 17.15 -12.33 -3.20
N TYR A 212 16.92 -11.04 -3.28
CA TYR A 212 15.67 -10.42 -3.70
C TYR A 212 15.27 -10.95 -5.08
N THR A 213 14.50 -12.01 -5.12
CA THR A 213 13.55 -12.17 -6.21
C THR A 213 12.57 -11.02 -6.05
N PRO A 214 12.30 -10.21 -7.08
CA PRO A 214 11.36 -9.11 -6.95
C PRO A 214 10.07 -9.69 -6.35
N VAL A 215 9.82 -9.36 -5.08
CA VAL A 215 8.51 -9.65 -4.48
C VAL A 215 7.59 -8.75 -5.26
N VAL A 216 6.94 -9.34 -6.23
CA VAL A 216 5.78 -8.75 -6.87
C VAL A 216 4.92 -8.25 -5.72
N CYS A 217 4.62 -6.96 -5.68
CA CYS A 217 3.89 -6.33 -4.58
C CYS A 217 2.66 -7.19 -4.27
N ALA A 218 2.75 -8.02 -3.23
CA ALA A 218 1.59 -8.74 -2.77
C ALA A 218 0.59 -7.70 -2.30
N VAL A 219 -0.60 -7.73 -2.85
CA VAL A 219 -1.70 -6.88 -2.38
C VAL A 219 -1.88 -7.14 -0.90
N THR A 220 -1.47 -6.19 -0.07
CA THR A 220 -1.58 -6.35 1.39
C THR A 220 -3.00 -5.99 1.79
N LEU A 221 -3.78 -7.01 2.08
CA LEU A 221 -5.13 -6.83 2.58
C LEU A 221 -5.09 -6.30 4.02
N VAL A 222 -5.89 -5.27 4.30
CA VAL A 222 -5.98 -4.69 5.65
C VAL A 222 -6.71 -5.67 6.58
N PRO A 223 -6.08 -6.17 7.66
CA PRO A 223 -6.71 -7.20 8.51
C PRO A 223 -8.08 -6.82 9.08
N ALA A 224 -8.28 -5.54 9.42
CA ALA A 224 -9.59 -5.05 9.88
C ALA A 224 -10.65 -5.12 8.78
N HIS A 225 -10.30 -4.85 7.52
CA HIS A 225 -11.23 -4.97 6.39
C HIS A 225 -11.59 -6.43 6.14
N VAL A 226 -10.60 -7.33 6.19
CA VAL A 226 -10.83 -8.78 6.04
C VAL A 226 -11.79 -9.28 7.12
N LYS A 227 -11.58 -8.90 8.39
CA LYS A 227 -12.44 -9.32 9.51
C LYS A 227 -13.87 -8.79 9.40
N ASN A 228 -14.02 -7.51 9.05
CA ASN A 228 -15.35 -6.90 8.85
C ASN A 228 -16.03 -7.48 7.61
N GLY A 229 -15.26 -7.72 6.55
CA GLY A 229 -15.72 -8.34 5.31
C GLY A 229 -16.19 -9.77 5.52
N GLN A 230 -15.57 -10.54 6.42
CA GLN A 230 -16.01 -11.88 6.77
C GLN A 230 -17.46 -11.86 7.30
N TRP A 231 -17.74 -11.02 8.27
CA TRP A 231 -19.08 -10.91 8.84
C TRP A 231 -20.13 -10.52 7.78
N LEU A 232 -19.80 -9.51 6.96
CA LEU A 232 -20.68 -9.06 5.87
C LEU A 232 -20.88 -10.15 4.81
N TYR A 233 -19.83 -10.88 4.44
CA TYR A 233 -19.90 -11.98 3.51
C TYR A 233 -20.83 -13.09 4.00
N GLU A 234 -20.67 -13.52 5.25
CA GLU A 234 -21.50 -14.56 5.88
C GLU A 234 -23.00 -14.20 5.88
N HIS A 235 -23.33 -12.90 6.01
CA HIS A 235 -24.71 -12.43 6.07
C HIS A 235 -25.35 -12.16 4.70
N HIS A 236 -24.54 -11.80 3.71
CA HIS A 236 -25.08 -11.34 2.42
C HIS A 236 -24.74 -12.23 1.22
N CYS A 237 -23.65 -12.99 1.28
CA CYS A 237 -23.09 -13.71 0.14
C CYS A 237 -23.07 -15.23 0.30
N ALA A 238 -22.84 -15.72 1.54
CA ALA A 238 -22.63 -17.13 1.83
C ALA A 238 -23.83 -18.01 1.50
N GLN A 239 -25.05 -17.47 1.50
CA GLN A 239 -26.27 -18.20 1.12
C GLN A 239 -26.17 -18.82 -0.27
N CYS A 240 -25.50 -18.12 -1.21
CA CYS A 240 -25.33 -18.59 -2.59
C CYS A 240 -23.93 -19.12 -2.85
N HIS A 241 -22.90 -18.48 -2.27
CA HIS A 241 -21.50 -18.78 -2.58
C HIS A 241 -20.85 -19.77 -1.60
N GLY A 242 -21.57 -20.21 -0.54
CA GLY A 242 -21.06 -21.07 0.52
C GLY A 242 -20.22 -20.31 1.57
N LEU A 243 -20.18 -20.80 2.79
CA LEU A 243 -19.34 -20.24 3.87
C LEU A 243 -17.84 -20.37 3.55
N ASP A 244 -17.47 -21.41 2.82
CA ASP A 244 -16.10 -21.70 2.35
C ASP A 244 -15.80 -21.08 0.98
N MET A 245 -16.72 -20.27 0.44
CA MET A 245 -16.62 -19.64 -0.88
C MET A 245 -16.46 -20.63 -2.04
N SER A 246 -16.78 -21.90 -1.85
CA SER A 246 -16.67 -22.93 -2.91
C SER A 246 -17.72 -22.80 -4.01
N GLY A 247 -18.79 -22.04 -3.77
CA GLY A 247 -19.92 -21.90 -4.70
C GLY A 247 -20.67 -23.20 -4.94
N ASN A 248 -21.38 -23.27 -6.03
CA ASN A 248 -22.10 -24.49 -6.42
C ASN A 248 -21.20 -25.36 -7.31
N PRO A 249 -21.08 -26.69 -7.07
CA PRO A 249 -20.24 -27.56 -7.89
C PRO A 249 -20.56 -27.56 -9.39
N GLN A 250 -21.80 -27.24 -9.76
CA GLN A 250 -22.26 -27.18 -11.15
C GLN A 250 -22.27 -25.74 -11.73
N TRP A 251 -21.56 -24.81 -11.13
CA TRP A 251 -21.57 -23.40 -11.53
C TRP A 251 -21.18 -23.12 -12.99
N GLN A 252 -20.44 -24.03 -13.63
CA GLN A 252 -20.02 -23.93 -15.03
C GLN A 252 -21.12 -24.36 -16.00
N VAL A 253 -22.14 -25.08 -15.52
CA VAL A 253 -23.22 -25.61 -16.35
C VAL A 253 -24.28 -24.51 -16.54
N GLU A 254 -24.61 -24.22 -17.79
CA GLU A 254 -25.75 -23.37 -18.12
C GLU A 254 -27.04 -24.18 -18.06
N LEU A 255 -27.97 -23.70 -17.26
CA LEU A 255 -29.29 -24.35 -17.13
C LEU A 255 -30.16 -24.09 -18.33
N ALA A 256 -31.26 -24.85 -18.48
CA ALA A 256 -32.13 -24.77 -19.62
C ALA A 256 -32.79 -23.37 -19.85
N ASP A 257 -32.89 -22.57 -18.80
CA ASP A 257 -33.39 -21.19 -18.82
C ASP A 257 -32.28 -20.15 -19.07
N GLY A 258 -31.05 -20.59 -19.33
CA GLY A 258 -29.87 -19.74 -19.53
C GLY A 258 -29.28 -19.13 -18.26
N SER A 259 -29.74 -19.54 -17.07
CA SER A 259 -29.17 -19.13 -15.81
C SER A 259 -27.94 -19.99 -15.43
N ARG A 260 -27.15 -19.51 -14.47
CA ARG A 260 -26.00 -20.23 -13.90
C ARG A 260 -26.02 -20.14 -12.39
N LEU A 261 -25.54 -21.18 -11.74
CA LEU A 261 -25.42 -21.26 -10.29
C LEU A 261 -24.22 -20.42 -9.82
N ALA A 262 -24.21 -20.09 -8.53
CA ALA A 262 -23.18 -19.23 -7.95
C ALA A 262 -21.78 -19.81 -8.11
N PRO A 263 -20.81 -19.08 -8.69
CA PRO A 263 -19.44 -19.55 -8.87
C PRO A 263 -18.64 -19.54 -7.55
N PRO A 264 -17.52 -20.28 -7.49
CA PRO A 264 -16.55 -20.16 -6.41
C PRO A 264 -15.96 -18.75 -6.34
N LEU A 265 -15.70 -18.27 -5.13
CA LEU A 265 -15.02 -17.00 -4.87
C LEU A 265 -13.66 -17.18 -4.18
N ASN A 266 -13.31 -18.38 -3.73
CA ASN A 266 -12.09 -18.76 -3.02
C ASN A 266 -10.86 -18.99 -3.91
N GLY A 267 -10.78 -18.33 -5.08
CA GLY A 267 -9.67 -18.49 -6.01
C GLY A 267 -9.82 -19.64 -6.98
N THR A 268 -10.64 -20.67 -6.71
CA THR A 268 -10.88 -21.78 -7.66
C THR A 268 -11.82 -21.38 -8.81
N GLY A 269 -12.55 -20.27 -8.66
CA GLY A 269 -13.39 -19.68 -9.70
C GLY A 269 -12.66 -18.68 -10.59
N ALA A 270 -13.40 -17.73 -11.16
CA ALA A 270 -12.88 -16.73 -12.08
C ALA A 270 -12.95 -15.29 -11.52
N ALA A 271 -13.35 -15.10 -10.26
CA ALA A 271 -13.54 -13.78 -9.67
C ALA A 271 -12.25 -12.92 -9.72
N TRP A 272 -11.09 -13.51 -9.51
CA TRP A 272 -9.78 -12.85 -9.55
C TRP A 272 -9.38 -12.32 -10.94
N LYS A 273 -10.10 -12.68 -12.00
CA LYS A 273 -9.87 -12.18 -13.37
C LYS A 273 -10.53 -10.83 -13.64
N TYR A 274 -11.43 -10.41 -12.78
CA TYR A 274 -12.08 -9.09 -12.87
C TYR A 274 -11.28 -8.07 -12.09
N SER A 275 -11.20 -6.84 -12.57
CA SER A 275 -10.61 -5.74 -11.80
C SER A 275 -11.42 -5.45 -10.52
N PRO A 276 -10.84 -4.82 -9.50
CA PRO A 276 -11.57 -4.45 -8.28
C PRO A 276 -12.82 -3.61 -8.57
N THR A 277 -12.74 -2.68 -9.52
CA THR A 277 -13.88 -1.84 -9.95
C THR A 277 -14.99 -2.64 -10.63
N GLU A 278 -14.64 -3.62 -11.46
CA GLU A 278 -15.63 -4.51 -12.06
C GLU A 278 -16.32 -5.38 -11.02
N LEU A 279 -15.57 -5.92 -10.04
CA LEU A 279 -16.18 -6.68 -8.93
C LEU A 279 -17.12 -5.82 -8.10
N LEU A 280 -16.70 -4.60 -7.76
CA LEU A 280 -17.56 -3.65 -7.06
C LEU A 280 -18.85 -3.41 -7.84
N SER A 281 -18.76 -3.14 -9.15
CA SER A 281 -19.91 -2.94 -10.03
C SER A 281 -20.82 -4.18 -10.09
N ILE A 282 -20.23 -5.39 -10.20
CA ILE A 282 -20.98 -6.64 -10.23
C ILE A 282 -21.80 -6.82 -8.95
N VAL A 283 -21.22 -6.52 -7.78
CA VAL A 283 -21.95 -6.64 -6.51
C VAL A 283 -23.02 -5.57 -6.40
N LYS A 284 -22.73 -4.33 -6.79
CA LYS A 284 -23.72 -3.23 -6.75
C LYS A 284 -24.90 -3.49 -7.65
N GLU A 285 -24.66 -3.79 -8.91
CA GLU A 285 -25.70 -3.84 -9.94
C GLU A 285 -26.30 -5.25 -10.13
N GLY A 286 -25.66 -6.27 -9.57
CA GLY A 286 -26.06 -7.67 -9.75
C GLY A 286 -25.67 -8.20 -11.12
N ARG A 287 -26.04 -9.45 -11.39
CA ARG A 287 -25.80 -10.14 -12.68
C ARG A 287 -27.00 -10.99 -13.09
N ASN A 288 -27.27 -11.02 -14.40
CA ASN A 288 -28.32 -11.86 -15.01
C ASN A 288 -29.68 -11.62 -14.34
N LEU A 289 -30.03 -10.37 -14.04
CA LEU A 289 -31.29 -10.01 -13.37
C LEU A 289 -32.55 -10.40 -14.16
N ASP A 290 -32.40 -10.68 -15.46
CA ASP A 290 -33.45 -11.19 -16.38
C ASP A 290 -33.64 -12.70 -16.26
N LYS A 291 -32.81 -13.40 -15.47
CA LYS A 291 -32.84 -14.86 -15.30
C LYS A 291 -33.45 -15.28 -13.95
N PRO A 292 -34.10 -16.46 -13.89
CA PRO A 292 -34.64 -16.98 -12.63
C PRO A 292 -33.62 -17.13 -11.52
N ILE A 293 -32.41 -17.62 -11.87
CA ILE A 293 -31.26 -17.67 -10.93
C ILE A 293 -30.30 -16.56 -11.34
N HIS A 294 -30.11 -15.59 -10.46
CA HIS A 294 -29.30 -14.42 -10.71
C HIS A 294 -28.60 -13.96 -9.43
N MET A 295 -27.54 -13.17 -9.59
CA MET A 295 -26.94 -12.43 -8.48
C MET A 295 -27.74 -11.14 -8.28
N PRO A 296 -28.35 -10.93 -7.10
CA PRO A 296 -29.14 -9.72 -6.86
C PRO A 296 -28.24 -8.47 -6.79
N ALA A 297 -28.83 -7.31 -7.05
CA ALA A 297 -28.18 -6.02 -6.85
C ALA A 297 -28.15 -5.69 -5.35
N PHE A 298 -27.01 -5.23 -4.85
CA PHE A 298 -26.80 -4.90 -3.45
C PHE A 298 -26.75 -3.40 -3.15
N LYS A 299 -26.69 -2.53 -4.14
CA LYS A 299 -26.54 -1.07 -3.99
C LYS A 299 -27.54 -0.38 -3.06
N SER A 300 -28.70 -0.97 -2.83
CA SER A 300 -29.71 -0.44 -1.89
C SER A 300 -29.65 -1.08 -0.49
N ARG A 301 -28.77 -2.05 -0.27
CA ARG A 301 -28.70 -2.85 0.96
C ARG A 301 -27.40 -2.67 1.72
N ILE A 302 -26.28 -2.50 1.01
CA ILE A 302 -24.94 -2.33 1.55
C ILE A 302 -24.23 -1.21 0.80
N SER A 303 -23.42 -0.47 1.49
CA SER A 303 -22.64 0.65 0.96
C SER A 303 -21.41 0.17 0.17
N ASP A 304 -20.82 1.04 -0.64
CA ASP A 304 -19.62 0.73 -1.42
C ASP A 304 -18.45 0.27 -0.54
N TRP A 305 -18.22 0.91 0.61
CA TRP A 305 -17.16 0.54 1.55
C TRP A 305 -17.41 -0.84 2.21
N GLU A 306 -18.68 -1.22 2.47
CA GLU A 306 -19.01 -2.57 2.94
C GLU A 306 -18.76 -3.62 1.87
N ILE A 307 -19.05 -3.31 0.60
CA ILE A 307 -18.69 -4.17 -0.52
C ILE A 307 -17.16 -4.33 -0.63
N GLU A 308 -16.40 -3.26 -0.45
CA GLU A 308 -14.93 -3.34 -0.44
C GLU A 308 -14.40 -4.22 0.70
N PHE A 309 -15.03 -4.21 1.87
CA PHE A 309 -14.68 -5.12 2.95
C PHE A 309 -14.97 -6.58 2.58
N ILE A 310 -16.14 -6.85 1.98
CA ILE A 310 -16.49 -8.19 1.46
C ILE A 310 -15.44 -8.63 0.43
N LEU A 311 -15.09 -7.78 -0.51
CA LEU A 311 -14.08 -8.09 -1.53
C LEU A 311 -12.71 -8.33 -0.89
N SER A 312 -12.31 -7.58 0.12
CA SER A 312 -11.07 -7.81 0.87
C SER A 312 -11.06 -9.19 1.56
N TYR A 313 -12.18 -9.63 2.10
CA TYR A 313 -12.32 -10.97 2.66
C TYR A 313 -12.25 -12.06 1.58
N VAL A 314 -12.93 -11.88 0.46
CA VAL A 314 -12.85 -12.79 -0.69
C VAL A 314 -11.41 -12.87 -1.21
N GLN A 315 -10.75 -11.75 -1.42
CA GLN A 315 -9.36 -11.66 -1.85
C GLN A 315 -8.37 -12.32 -0.87
N SER A 316 -8.69 -12.36 0.43
CA SER A 316 -7.83 -13.02 1.44
C SER A 316 -7.70 -14.53 1.25
N THR A 317 -8.57 -15.13 0.44
CA THR A 317 -8.55 -16.55 0.11
C THR A 317 -7.82 -16.89 -1.19
N TRP A 318 -7.35 -15.84 -1.91
CA TRP A 318 -6.67 -16.00 -3.20
C TRP A 318 -5.16 -16.14 -3.02
N ASP A 319 -4.52 -16.83 -3.96
CA ASP A 319 -3.07 -16.88 -3.99
C ASP A 319 -2.45 -15.55 -4.47
N VAL A 320 -1.17 -15.37 -4.22
CA VAL A 320 -0.44 -14.14 -4.54
C VAL A 320 -0.45 -13.82 -6.06
N ASN A 321 -0.48 -14.84 -6.93
CA ASN A 321 -0.51 -14.61 -8.38
C ASN A 321 -1.88 -14.11 -8.83
N GLN A 322 -2.96 -14.61 -8.23
CA GLN A 322 -4.32 -14.16 -8.49
C GLN A 322 -4.54 -12.71 -8.05
N LEU A 323 -4.03 -12.36 -6.86
CA LEU A 323 -4.05 -10.99 -6.37
C LEU A 323 -3.26 -10.05 -7.28
N ASN A 324 -2.06 -10.45 -7.68
CA ASN A 324 -1.22 -9.67 -8.56
C ASN A 324 -1.82 -9.50 -9.95
N TYR A 325 -2.43 -10.54 -10.50
CA TYR A 325 -3.15 -10.47 -11.79
C TYR A 325 -4.30 -9.47 -11.72
N GLN A 326 -5.14 -9.56 -10.69
CA GLN A 326 -6.28 -8.67 -10.53
C GLN A 326 -5.88 -7.19 -10.45
N HIS A 327 -4.74 -6.90 -9.83
CA HIS A 327 -4.23 -5.53 -9.69
C HIS A 327 -3.30 -5.09 -10.84
N GLY A 328 -3.23 -5.87 -11.93
CA GLY A 328 -2.47 -5.51 -13.13
C GLY A 328 -0.95 -5.68 -13.00
N PHE A 329 -0.46 -6.35 -11.95
CA PHE A 329 0.97 -6.60 -11.75
C PHE A 329 1.51 -7.77 -12.57
N MET A 330 0.63 -8.64 -13.12
CA MET A 330 1.03 -9.78 -13.92
C MET A 330 0.07 -9.99 -15.10
N THR A 331 0.62 -10.25 -16.27
CA THR A 331 -0.12 -10.85 -17.39
C THR A 331 -0.09 -12.37 -17.22
N LEU A 332 -1.21 -13.06 -17.46
CA LEU A 332 -1.19 -14.53 -17.54
C LEU A 332 -0.27 -14.95 -18.68
N THR A 333 0.95 -15.38 -18.36
CA THR A 333 1.71 -16.21 -19.29
C THR A 333 0.97 -17.54 -19.38
N PRO A 334 0.68 -18.06 -20.60
CA PRO A 334 0.13 -19.40 -20.73
C PRO A 334 1.09 -20.37 -20.01
N GLN A 335 0.60 -21.07 -19.00
CA GLN A 335 1.38 -22.15 -18.41
C GLN A 335 1.70 -23.14 -19.54
N PRO A 336 2.97 -23.55 -19.73
CA PRO A 336 3.24 -24.64 -20.65
C PRO A 336 2.38 -25.83 -20.21
N THR A 337 1.52 -26.30 -21.08
CA THR A 337 0.72 -27.50 -20.87
C THR A 337 1.70 -28.59 -20.44
N SER A 338 1.56 -29.07 -19.20
CA SER A 338 2.33 -30.20 -18.71
C SER A 338 2.12 -31.34 -19.66
N THR A 339 3.14 -31.67 -20.44
CA THR A 339 3.16 -32.89 -21.24
C THR A 339 2.92 -34.04 -20.26
N PRO A 340 1.95 -34.94 -20.51
CA PRO A 340 1.73 -36.06 -19.65
C PRO A 340 3.06 -36.82 -19.49
N ALA A 341 3.45 -37.07 -18.26
CA ALA A 341 4.64 -37.88 -17.96
C ALA A 341 4.53 -39.20 -18.74
N ALA A 342 5.58 -39.51 -19.51
CA ALA A 342 5.64 -40.78 -20.22
C ALA A 342 5.44 -41.94 -19.21
N PRO A 343 4.69 -43.00 -19.58
CA PRO A 343 4.47 -44.11 -18.69
C PRO A 343 5.83 -44.72 -18.26
N LEU A 344 6.00 -44.88 -16.95
CA LEU A 344 7.17 -45.54 -16.38
C LEU A 344 7.33 -46.91 -17.00
N ALA A 345 8.49 -47.21 -17.57
CA ALA A 345 8.83 -48.53 -18.09
C ALA A 345 8.68 -49.57 -16.98
N PRO A 346 8.23 -50.79 -17.27
CA PRO A 346 8.03 -51.83 -16.27
C PRO A 346 9.38 -52.22 -15.63
N ILE A 347 9.40 -52.24 -14.32
CA ILE A 347 10.54 -52.74 -13.55
C ILE A 347 10.72 -54.23 -13.85
N ILE A 348 11.79 -54.59 -14.55
CA ILE A 348 12.18 -56.00 -14.76
C ILE A 348 12.74 -56.50 -13.43
N THR A 349 11.96 -57.30 -12.72
CA THR A 349 12.44 -58.08 -11.58
C THR A 349 13.32 -59.23 -12.07
N SER A 350 14.62 -59.12 -11.85
CA SER A 350 15.54 -60.27 -12.05
C SER A 350 15.27 -61.31 -10.98
N THR A 351 14.79 -62.48 -11.41
CA THR A 351 14.75 -63.70 -10.63
C THR A 351 16.18 -64.20 -10.38
N PRO A 352 16.53 -64.65 -9.18
CA PRO A 352 17.82 -65.39 -8.97
C PRO A 352 17.76 -66.75 -9.57
N VAL A 353 18.77 -67.13 -10.37
CA VAL A 353 19.04 -68.47 -10.89
C VAL A 353 19.76 -69.24 -9.81
N PRO A 354 19.51 -70.56 -9.69
CA PRO A 354 19.88 -71.47 -8.60
C PRO A 354 21.36 -71.71 -8.37
#